data_144f7d506dd984acfb54c9bec5b64b50
#
_entry.id   144f7d506dd984acfb54c9bec5b64b50
#
_cell.length_a   1.000
_cell.length_b   1.000
_cell.length_c   1.000
_cell.angle_alpha   90.00
_cell.angle_beta   90.00
_cell.angle_gamma   90.00
#
_symmetry.space_group_name_H-M   'P 1'
#
loop_
_entity.id
_entity.type
_entity.pdbx_description
1 polymer ?
#
loop_
_entity_poly.entity_id
_entity_poly.type
_entity_poly.pdbx_seq_one_letter_code
_entity_poly.pdbx_strand_id
1 'polypeptide(L)'
;MIICKTREQIAKMRDAGKIVAEVLALMEEYAKPGISTAELDQIAEAHIRKSGAVPTFLGYGGFPASICASINEEVIHGIPRSDKILQAGDIISIDVGATFRGYVGDAARTFPVGEISEEDARLIRVTEESFF
;
A
#
# COMPACT_ATOMS: atom_id res chain seq x y z
N MET A 1 -2.30 -26.18 -12.47
CA MET A 1 -0.92 -26.67 -12.22
C MET A 1 -0.26 -25.71 -11.24
N ILE A 2 0.35 -26.21 -10.16
CA ILE A 2 1.11 -25.39 -9.20
C ILE A 2 2.54 -25.27 -9.73
N ILE A 3 3.01 -24.02 -9.95
CA ILE A 3 4.36 -23.74 -10.43
C ILE A 3 5.20 -23.25 -9.25
N CYS A 4 6.15 -24.08 -8.79
CA CYS A 4 7.09 -23.71 -7.76
C CYS A 4 8.19 -22.79 -8.31
N LYS A 5 8.55 -21.76 -7.56
CA LYS A 5 9.62 -20.82 -7.92
C LYS A 5 11.01 -21.39 -7.56
N THR A 6 11.99 -21.12 -8.39
CA THR A 6 13.39 -21.42 -8.09
C THR A 6 13.94 -20.45 -7.02
N ARG A 7 15.08 -20.79 -6.41
CA ARG A 7 15.76 -19.90 -5.44
C ARG A 7 16.11 -18.53 -6.05
N GLU A 8 16.53 -18.51 -7.31
CA GLU A 8 16.83 -17.27 -8.03
C GLU A 8 15.58 -16.43 -8.25
N GLN A 9 14.46 -17.04 -8.64
CA GLN A 9 13.18 -16.38 -8.80
C GLN A 9 12.68 -15.81 -7.48
N ILE A 10 12.80 -16.56 -6.37
CA ILE A 10 12.44 -16.10 -5.02
C ILE A 10 13.30 -14.89 -4.62
N ALA A 11 14.59 -14.87 -4.94
CA ALA A 11 15.45 -13.72 -4.67
C ALA A 11 14.95 -12.45 -5.41
N LYS A 12 14.57 -12.59 -6.69
CA LYS A 12 13.99 -11.47 -7.47
C LYS A 12 12.65 -11.00 -6.92
N MET A 13 11.80 -11.92 -6.46
CA MET A 13 10.54 -11.58 -5.77
C MET A 13 10.80 -10.82 -4.46
N ARG A 14 11.83 -11.22 -3.73
CA ARG A 14 12.25 -10.52 -2.50
C ARG A 14 12.70 -9.09 -2.76
N ASP A 15 13.41 -8.84 -3.86
CA ASP A 15 13.81 -7.49 -4.25
C ASP A 15 12.59 -6.60 -4.55
N ALA A 16 11.59 -7.12 -5.27
CA ALA A 16 10.33 -6.42 -5.48
C ALA A 16 9.58 -6.18 -4.15
N GLY A 17 9.54 -7.17 -3.26
CA GLY A 17 8.92 -7.05 -1.93
C GLY A 17 9.60 -6.01 -1.04
N LYS A 18 10.91 -5.80 -1.14
CA LYS A 18 11.62 -4.74 -0.40
C LYS A 18 11.14 -3.35 -0.81
N ILE A 19 10.95 -3.12 -2.13
CA ILE A 19 10.44 -1.85 -2.64
C ILE A 19 9.04 -1.57 -2.08
N VAL A 20 8.17 -2.58 -2.05
CA VAL A 20 6.83 -2.48 -1.45
C VAL A 20 6.91 -2.15 0.04
N ALA A 21 7.78 -2.82 0.78
CA ALA A 21 7.97 -2.54 2.21
C ALA A 21 8.46 -1.11 2.47
N GLU A 22 9.36 -0.59 1.64
CA GLU A 22 9.82 0.80 1.71
C GLU A 22 8.69 1.79 1.43
N VAL A 23 7.83 1.51 0.45
CA VAL A 23 6.64 2.34 0.18
C VAL A 23 5.69 2.32 1.37
N LEU A 24 5.40 1.17 1.94
CA LEU A 24 4.52 1.08 3.12
C LEU A 24 5.08 1.84 4.33
N ALA A 25 6.41 1.84 4.53
CA ALA A 25 7.06 2.66 5.55
C ALA A 25 6.89 4.16 5.30
N LEU A 26 7.01 4.61 4.04
CA LEU A 26 6.70 5.99 3.67
C LEU A 26 5.23 6.32 3.91
N MET A 27 4.31 5.43 3.59
CA MET A 27 2.88 5.65 3.84
C MET A 27 2.59 5.83 5.33
N GLU A 28 3.22 5.06 6.20
CA GLU A 28 3.13 5.23 7.66
C GLU A 28 3.61 6.62 8.11
N GLU A 29 4.68 7.12 7.50
CA GLU A 29 5.22 8.45 7.80
C GLU A 29 4.31 9.58 7.31
N TYR A 30 3.75 9.45 6.10
CA TYR A 30 2.99 10.52 5.44
C TYR A 30 1.49 10.47 5.66
N ALA A 31 0.89 9.36 6.09
CA ALA A 31 -0.54 9.25 6.37
C ALA A 31 -0.92 10.04 7.64
N LYS A 32 -0.97 11.36 7.52
CA LYS A 32 -1.27 12.31 8.60
C LYS A 32 -2.54 13.11 8.25
N PRO A 33 -3.23 13.67 9.24
CA PRO A 33 -4.36 14.55 8.98
C PRO A 33 -3.96 15.71 8.04
N GLY A 34 -4.78 15.95 7.03
CA GLY A 34 -4.60 17.03 6.06
C GLY A 34 -3.97 16.63 4.73
N ILE A 35 -3.39 15.43 4.60
CA ILE A 35 -2.91 14.93 3.30
C ILE A 35 -4.06 14.31 2.51
N SER A 36 -4.04 14.46 1.19
CA SER A 36 -4.98 13.77 0.31
C SER A 36 -4.47 12.37 -0.06
N THR A 37 -5.38 11.47 -0.40
CA THR A 37 -5.00 10.14 -0.91
C THR A 37 -4.27 10.22 -2.26
N ALA A 38 -4.53 11.26 -3.07
CA ALA A 38 -3.78 11.50 -4.30
C ALA A 38 -2.32 11.89 -4.04
N GLU A 39 -2.03 12.66 -2.98
CA GLU A 39 -0.65 12.98 -2.60
C GLU A 39 0.10 11.74 -2.11
N LEU A 40 -0.56 10.86 -1.35
CA LEU A 40 0.01 9.56 -0.95
C LEU A 40 0.34 8.70 -2.18
N ASP A 41 -0.53 8.66 -3.18
CA ASP A 41 -0.30 7.96 -4.43
C ASP A 41 0.92 8.49 -5.19
N GLN A 42 1.07 9.82 -5.27
CA GLN A 42 2.23 10.45 -5.91
C GLN A 42 3.54 10.13 -5.19
N ILE A 43 3.55 10.14 -3.85
CA ILE A 43 4.71 9.78 -3.04
C ILE A 43 5.10 8.32 -3.30
N ALA A 44 4.12 7.41 -3.29
CA ALA A 44 4.32 5.99 -3.56
C ALA A 44 4.86 5.74 -4.96
N GLU A 45 4.25 6.33 -5.99
CA GLU A 45 4.68 6.22 -7.38
C GLU A 45 6.11 6.73 -7.57
N ALA A 46 6.43 7.89 -7.01
CA ALA A 46 7.77 8.47 -7.10
C ALA A 46 8.83 7.53 -6.51
N HIS A 47 8.58 6.92 -5.36
CA HIS A 47 9.49 5.97 -4.74
C HIS A 47 9.66 4.69 -5.56
N ILE A 48 8.55 4.10 -6.04
CA ILE A 48 8.58 2.89 -6.88
C ILE A 48 9.43 3.14 -8.12
N ARG A 49 9.21 4.26 -8.82
CA ARG A 49 9.96 4.60 -10.04
C ARG A 49 11.44 4.93 -9.76
N LYS A 50 11.73 5.63 -8.67
CA LYS A 50 13.11 5.91 -8.24
C LYS A 50 13.88 4.63 -7.92
N SER A 51 13.21 3.59 -7.44
CA SER A 51 13.78 2.27 -7.18
C SER A 51 13.99 1.42 -8.46
N GLY A 52 13.67 1.96 -9.63
CA GLY A 52 13.78 1.27 -10.91
C GLY A 52 12.67 0.24 -11.15
N ALA A 53 11.59 0.31 -10.38
CA ALA A 53 10.41 -0.54 -10.51
C ALA A 53 9.27 0.20 -11.25
N VAL A 54 8.21 -0.55 -11.55
CA VAL A 54 6.98 -0.02 -12.16
C VAL A 54 5.82 -0.26 -11.21
N PRO A 55 4.93 0.75 -10.97
CA PRO A 55 3.70 0.53 -10.21
C PRO A 55 2.85 -0.55 -10.90
N THR A 56 2.59 -1.65 -10.18
CA THR A 56 1.90 -2.81 -10.77
C THR A 56 0.42 -2.51 -11.05
N PHE A 57 -0.21 -1.71 -10.19
CA PHE A 57 -1.65 -1.47 -10.28
C PHE A 57 -2.03 -0.44 -11.34
N LEU A 58 -1.13 0.51 -11.65
CA LEU A 58 -1.39 1.58 -12.59
C LEU A 58 -1.67 1.03 -13.99
N GLY A 59 -2.92 1.22 -14.45
CA GLY A 59 -3.39 0.72 -15.74
C GLY A 59 -3.85 -0.75 -15.73
N TYR A 60 -3.64 -1.50 -14.65
CA TYR A 60 -4.12 -2.88 -14.55
C TYR A 60 -5.65 -2.91 -14.47
N GLY A 61 -6.29 -3.56 -15.45
CA GLY A 61 -7.75 -3.56 -15.54
C GLY A 61 -8.39 -2.17 -15.61
N GLY A 62 -7.62 -1.14 -16.02
CA GLY A 62 -8.07 0.24 -16.06
C GLY A 62 -7.95 1.00 -14.74
N PHE A 63 -7.30 0.44 -13.72
CA PHE A 63 -7.10 1.12 -12.43
C PHE A 63 -6.24 2.39 -12.63
N PRO A 64 -6.65 3.57 -12.12
CA PRO A 64 -6.07 4.84 -12.53
C PRO A 64 -4.89 5.31 -11.65
N ALA A 65 -4.46 4.53 -10.66
CA ALA A 65 -3.50 4.95 -9.65
C ALA A 65 -2.44 3.89 -9.37
N SER A 66 -1.39 4.25 -8.64
CA SER A 66 -0.26 3.38 -8.30
C SER A 66 -0.48 2.55 -7.04
N ILE A 67 -1.34 3.04 -6.12
CA ILE A 67 -1.75 2.37 -4.89
C ILE A 67 -3.28 2.31 -4.77
N CYS A 68 -3.79 1.41 -3.94
CA CYS A 68 -5.14 1.53 -3.42
C CYS A 68 -5.08 2.22 -2.05
N ALA A 69 -5.97 3.18 -1.81
CA ALA A 69 -6.05 3.95 -0.57
C ALA A 69 -7.50 3.96 -0.08
N SER A 70 -7.81 3.05 0.84
CA SER A 70 -9.16 2.78 1.32
C SER A 70 -9.33 3.33 2.74
N ILE A 71 -10.25 4.28 2.93
CA ILE A 71 -10.47 4.97 4.20
C ILE A 71 -11.71 4.40 4.87
N ASN A 72 -11.61 4.08 6.17
CA ASN A 72 -12.70 3.67 7.03
C ASN A 72 -13.52 2.50 6.44
N GLU A 73 -14.78 2.74 6.04
CA GLU A 73 -15.70 1.74 5.48
C GLU A 73 -15.35 1.26 4.07
N GLU A 74 -14.41 1.90 3.39
CA GLU A 74 -13.91 1.42 2.11
C GLU A 74 -13.09 0.15 2.33
N VAL A 75 -13.62 -1.00 1.93
CA VAL A 75 -13.01 -2.30 2.24
C VAL A 75 -11.72 -2.51 1.49
N ILE A 76 -11.74 -2.35 0.15
CA ILE A 76 -10.60 -2.49 -0.75
C ILE A 76 -10.73 -1.56 -1.96
N HIS A 77 -9.64 -1.42 -2.72
CA HIS A 77 -9.58 -0.76 -4.01
C HIS A 77 -10.02 0.71 -3.99
N GLY A 78 -9.85 1.40 -2.87
CA GLY A 78 -10.09 2.84 -2.79
C GLY A 78 -9.20 3.58 -3.81
N ILE A 79 -9.84 4.34 -4.70
CA ILE A 79 -9.12 5.11 -5.73
C ILE A 79 -8.60 6.40 -5.09
N PRO A 80 -7.28 6.68 -5.14
CA PRO A 80 -6.69 7.94 -4.71
C PRO A 80 -7.32 9.15 -5.40
N ARG A 81 -7.68 10.17 -4.60
CA ARG A 81 -8.33 11.40 -5.07
C ARG A 81 -7.84 12.60 -4.30
N SER A 82 -7.79 13.76 -4.94
CA SER A 82 -7.35 15.02 -4.34
C SER A 82 -8.38 15.60 -3.34
N ASP A 83 -9.65 15.24 -3.46
CA ASP A 83 -10.71 15.65 -2.56
C ASP A 83 -10.92 14.71 -1.35
N LYS A 84 -10.24 13.55 -1.32
CA LYS A 84 -10.20 12.66 -0.16
C LYS A 84 -9.03 13.05 0.75
N ILE A 85 -9.32 13.89 1.73
CA ILE A 85 -8.35 14.40 2.71
C ILE A 85 -8.46 13.60 4.01
N LEU A 86 -7.35 13.05 4.48
CA LEU A 86 -7.28 12.30 5.74
C LEU A 86 -7.58 13.22 6.94
N GLN A 87 -8.36 12.71 7.86
CA GLN A 87 -8.73 13.38 9.11
C GLN A 87 -8.20 12.59 10.31
N ALA A 88 -8.00 13.29 11.44
CA ALA A 88 -7.70 12.61 12.69
C ALA A 88 -8.86 11.71 13.10
N GLY A 89 -8.57 10.46 13.45
CA GLY A 89 -9.56 9.44 13.75
C GLY A 89 -9.84 8.46 12.61
N ASP A 90 -9.38 8.76 11.38
CA ASP A 90 -9.49 7.83 10.27
C ASP A 90 -8.53 6.64 10.45
N ILE A 91 -8.89 5.51 9.87
CA ILE A 91 -7.97 4.43 9.53
C ILE A 91 -7.86 4.32 8.02
N ILE A 92 -6.66 4.11 7.49
CA ILE A 92 -6.43 3.99 6.05
C ILE A 92 -5.70 2.70 5.73
N SER A 93 -6.28 1.90 4.84
CA SER A 93 -5.63 0.71 4.29
C SER A 93 -4.97 1.06 2.97
N ILE A 94 -3.64 0.92 2.94
CA ILE A 94 -2.82 1.14 1.74
C ILE A 94 -2.38 -0.20 1.20
N ASP A 95 -2.66 -0.43 -0.08
CA ASP A 95 -2.27 -1.61 -0.83
C ASP A 95 -1.32 -1.20 -1.96
N VAL A 96 -0.17 -1.86 -2.06
CA VAL A 96 0.93 -1.49 -2.94
C VAL A 96 1.44 -2.68 -3.72
N GLY A 97 1.49 -2.54 -5.03
CA GLY A 97 2.17 -3.48 -5.92
C GLY A 97 3.33 -2.84 -6.69
N ALA A 98 4.48 -3.48 -6.68
CA ALA A 98 5.64 -3.05 -7.47
C ALA A 98 6.20 -4.18 -8.32
N THR A 99 6.39 -3.91 -9.60
CA THR A 99 7.03 -4.84 -10.54
C THR A 99 8.48 -4.46 -10.74
N PHE A 100 9.38 -5.34 -10.35
CA PHE A 100 10.82 -5.16 -10.48
C PHE A 100 11.46 -6.35 -11.17
N ARG A 101 12.19 -6.11 -12.27
CA ARG A 101 12.85 -7.15 -13.07
C ARG A 101 11.93 -8.31 -13.46
N GLY A 102 10.67 -8.02 -13.76
CA GLY A 102 9.65 -9.01 -14.17
C GLY A 102 9.00 -9.80 -13.03
N TYR A 103 9.27 -9.45 -11.77
CA TYR A 103 8.67 -10.05 -10.58
C TYR A 103 7.89 -9.01 -9.79
N VAL A 104 6.80 -9.44 -9.16
CA VAL A 104 5.90 -8.57 -8.42
C VAL A 104 6.07 -8.79 -6.92
N GLY A 105 6.18 -7.69 -6.18
CA GLY A 105 5.91 -7.61 -4.76
C GLY A 105 4.54 -6.96 -4.56
N ASP A 106 3.79 -7.42 -3.58
CA ASP A 106 2.43 -6.97 -3.28
C ASP A 106 2.18 -7.14 -1.78
N ALA A 107 1.74 -6.07 -1.12
CA ALA A 107 1.37 -6.11 0.28
C ALA A 107 0.48 -4.91 0.66
N ALA A 108 -0.34 -5.11 1.69
CA ALA A 108 -1.19 -4.08 2.26
C ALA A 108 -0.98 -3.93 3.76
N ARG A 109 -1.15 -2.70 4.26
CA ARG A 109 -1.21 -2.39 5.70
C ARG A 109 -2.25 -1.32 5.98
N THR A 110 -2.83 -1.39 7.18
CA THR A 110 -3.74 -0.36 7.69
C THR A 110 -3.02 0.50 8.72
N PHE A 111 -3.12 1.82 8.55
CA PHE A 111 -2.48 2.82 9.40
C PHE A 111 -3.52 3.68 10.12
N PRO A 112 -3.28 4.02 11.40
CA PRO A 112 -4.07 5.03 12.08
C PRO A 112 -3.69 6.44 11.60
N VAL A 113 -4.66 7.33 11.50
CA VAL A 113 -4.46 8.75 11.16
C VAL A 113 -4.69 9.59 12.41
N GLY A 114 -3.61 10.02 13.08
CA GLY A 114 -3.69 10.65 14.38
C GLY A 114 -4.18 9.69 15.48
N GLU A 115 -4.93 10.22 16.47
CA GLU A 115 -5.56 9.38 17.48
C GLU A 115 -6.83 8.73 16.91
N ILE A 116 -6.94 7.42 17.05
CA ILE A 116 -8.08 6.60 16.62
C ILE A 116 -8.82 6.01 17.83
N SER A 117 -10.02 5.49 17.60
CA SER A 117 -10.79 4.79 18.63
C SER A 117 -10.10 3.50 19.11
N GLU A 118 -10.41 3.06 20.33
CA GLU A 118 -9.94 1.77 20.85
C GLU A 118 -10.45 0.60 20.01
N GLU A 119 -11.64 0.73 19.43
CA GLU A 119 -12.25 -0.27 18.55
C GLU A 119 -11.45 -0.41 17.26
N ASP A 120 -11.09 0.70 16.61
CA ASP A 120 -10.28 0.69 15.40
C ASP A 120 -8.86 0.19 15.67
N ALA A 121 -8.24 0.63 16.78
CA ALA A 121 -6.93 0.15 17.20
C ALA A 121 -6.93 -1.36 17.44
N ARG A 122 -8.00 -1.89 18.05
CA ARG A 122 -8.20 -3.33 18.24
C ARG A 122 -8.37 -4.05 16.91
N LEU A 123 -9.17 -3.48 15.98
CA LEU A 123 -9.39 -4.07 14.66
C LEU A 123 -8.07 -4.22 13.89
N ILE A 124 -7.26 -3.17 13.84
CA ILE A 124 -5.94 -3.20 13.19
C ILE A 124 -5.07 -4.29 13.82
N ARG A 125 -4.94 -4.29 15.14
CA ARG A 125 -4.10 -5.25 15.86
C ARG A 125 -4.54 -6.70 15.63
N VAL A 126 -5.82 -7.01 15.79
CA VAL A 126 -6.34 -8.38 15.64
C VAL A 126 -6.20 -8.86 14.19
N THR A 127 -6.37 -7.96 13.22
CA THR A 127 -6.16 -8.29 11.80
C THR A 127 -4.69 -8.62 11.53
N GLU A 128 -3.76 -7.83 12.06
CA GLU A 128 -2.31 -8.09 11.93
C GLU A 128 -1.92 -9.40 12.62
N GLU A 129 -2.36 -9.62 13.86
CA GLU A 129 -2.10 -10.87 14.60
C GLU A 129 -2.68 -12.12 13.90
N SER A 130 -3.78 -11.97 13.17
CA SER A 130 -4.39 -13.08 12.40
C SER A 130 -3.58 -13.49 11.18
N PHE A 131 -2.69 -12.62 10.70
CA PHE A 131 -1.82 -12.89 9.56
C PHE A 131 -0.56 -13.67 9.98
N PHE A 132 -0.03 -13.43 11.17
CA PHE A 132 1.16 -14.08 11.74
C PHE A 132 0.81 -15.22 12.71
#